data_a64fd913f10810e8e378facc39076887
#
_entry.id   a64fd913f10810e8e378facc39076887
#
_cell.length_a   1.000
_cell.length_b   1.000
_cell.length_c   1.000
_cell.angle_alpha   90.00
_cell.angle_beta   90.00
_cell.angle_gamma   90.00
#
_symmetry.space_group_name_H-M   'P 1'
#
loop_
_entity.id
_entity.type
_entity.pdbx_description
1 polymer ?
#
loop_
_entity_poly.entity_id
_entity_poly.type
_entity_poly.pdbx_seq_one_letter_code
_entity_poly.pdbx_strand_id
1 'polypeptide(L)'
;MLLRYSLQDAWQWAAFSGDFNPIHFDKQWVEKRGGENLSVHGMRALLDVKQFMASGYHPLPFVKCAVRLRKPLWCDTRYALQRDNSKTNAATVIDLADAHPAITCQLTPAMALPTSRMAGSTVLSQSAQYTLQQAFAPLLPNAQQWHYLDALLFRHVLHDDSLLRQKVISPLLPGGTTLEGIFTRYPVVQTHQETVFDAHLFAQWSPDIPTETLTILTHDALVVGDISLGAIVRIAASTRYQDKGIWSAITLKIGPHT
;
A
#
# COMPACT_ATOMS: atom_id res chain seq x y z
N MET A 1 13.78 -10.27 -12.64
CA MET A 1 14.45 -9.09 -12.04
C MET A 1 14.87 -9.44 -10.64
N LEU A 2 16.06 -9.00 -10.18
CA LEU A 2 16.46 -9.17 -8.78
C LEU A 2 16.04 -7.94 -7.97
N LEU A 3 15.52 -8.18 -6.77
CA LEU A 3 15.16 -7.15 -5.78
C LEU A 3 16.04 -7.32 -4.55
N ARG A 4 16.41 -6.21 -3.97
CA ARG A 4 17.04 -6.11 -2.65
C ARG A 4 16.71 -4.73 -2.09
N TYR A 5 16.26 -4.68 -0.85
CA TYR A 5 15.88 -3.45 -0.17
C TYR A 5 16.81 -3.21 1.01
N SER A 6 17.25 -1.99 1.14
CA SER A 6 18.14 -1.53 2.22
C SER A 6 17.38 -0.69 3.24
N LEU A 7 18.04 -0.36 4.33
CA LEU A 7 17.51 0.62 5.30
C LEU A 7 17.30 2.00 4.66
N GLN A 8 18.07 2.38 3.63
CA GLN A 8 17.87 3.62 2.90
C GLN A 8 16.53 3.64 2.15
N ASP A 9 16.13 2.51 1.53
CA ASP A 9 14.82 2.39 0.89
C ASP A 9 13.68 2.56 1.91
N ALA A 10 13.87 2.04 3.14
CA ALA A 10 12.91 2.22 4.21
C ALA A 10 12.77 3.70 4.60
N TRP A 11 13.87 4.43 4.77
CA TRP A 11 13.86 5.86 5.08
C TRP A 11 13.24 6.70 3.97
N GLN A 12 13.55 6.42 2.71
CA GLN A 12 12.96 7.12 1.57
C GLN A 12 11.44 6.90 1.51
N TRP A 13 11.00 5.66 1.71
CA TRP A 13 9.57 5.37 1.75
C TRP A 13 8.87 6.05 2.93
N ALA A 14 9.45 6.01 4.12
CA ALA A 14 8.87 6.66 5.30
C ALA A 14 8.80 8.19 5.15
N ALA A 15 9.79 8.82 4.52
CA ALA A 15 9.75 10.26 4.22
C ALA A 15 8.57 10.64 3.34
N PHE A 16 8.16 9.77 2.40
CA PHE A 16 6.97 9.96 1.59
C PHE A 16 5.70 9.54 2.33
N SER A 17 5.64 8.32 2.86
CA SER A 17 4.42 7.71 3.38
C SER A 17 4.06 8.18 4.80
N GLY A 18 5.06 8.55 5.60
CA GLY A 18 4.94 8.78 7.03
C GLY A 18 4.86 7.48 7.86
N ASP A 19 5.16 6.32 7.26
CA ASP A 19 5.20 5.04 7.96
C ASP A 19 6.55 4.85 8.66
N PHE A 20 6.63 5.31 9.92
CA PHE A 20 7.81 5.17 10.77
C PHE A 20 7.69 4.00 11.75
N ASN A 21 6.98 2.95 11.39
CA ASN A 21 6.86 1.76 12.23
C ASN A 21 8.25 1.18 12.57
N PRO A 22 8.61 1.03 13.86
CA PRO A 22 9.92 0.56 14.31
C PRO A 22 10.37 -0.78 13.72
N ILE A 23 9.43 -1.62 13.28
CA ILE A 23 9.72 -2.91 12.62
C ILE A 23 10.62 -2.76 11.37
N HIS A 24 10.65 -1.57 10.77
CA HIS A 24 11.43 -1.27 9.58
C HIS A 24 12.79 -0.64 9.86
N PHE A 25 13.01 -0.16 11.11
CA PHE A 25 14.16 0.70 11.44
C PHE A 25 14.93 0.28 12.67
N ASP A 26 14.28 -0.30 13.68
CA ASP A 26 14.86 -0.57 15.00
C ASP A 26 15.04 -2.07 15.23
N LYS A 27 16.26 -2.53 15.02
CA LYS A 27 16.62 -3.93 15.21
C LYS A 27 16.43 -4.38 16.65
N GLN A 28 16.71 -3.54 17.65
CA GLN A 28 16.53 -3.88 19.05
C GLN A 28 15.04 -4.04 19.40
N TRP A 29 14.20 -3.19 18.81
CA TRP A 29 12.75 -3.29 18.97
C TRP A 29 12.21 -4.60 18.38
N VAL A 30 12.72 -5.01 17.21
CA VAL A 30 12.38 -6.27 16.54
C VAL A 30 12.83 -7.49 17.39
N GLU A 31 14.09 -7.49 17.86
CA GLU A 31 14.65 -8.57 18.68
C GLU A 31 13.90 -8.77 20.01
N LYS A 32 13.52 -7.67 20.68
CA LYS A 32 12.68 -7.73 21.90
C LYS A 32 11.32 -8.39 21.69
N ARG A 33 10.85 -8.47 20.44
CA ARG A 33 9.58 -9.10 20.03
C ARG A 33 9.75 -10.45 19.34
N GLY A 34 10.95 -11.04 19.44
CA GLY A 34 11.26 -12.35 18.90
C GLY A 34 11.51 -12.37 17.39
N GLY A 35 11.66 -11.21 16.75
CA GLY A 35 12.07 -11.12 15.35
C GLY A 35 13.59 -11.13 15.19
N GLU A 36 14.08 -11.50 14.01
CA GLU A 36 15.52 -11.57 13.72
C GLU A 36 16.01 -10.44 12.81
N ASN A 37 15.16 -9.95 11.93
CA ASN A 37 15.54 -9.02 10.88
C ASN A 37 14.54 -7.86 10.76
N LEU A 38 15.03 -6.72 10.24
CA LEU A 38 14.18 -5.61 9.85
C LEU A 38 13.34 -6.00 8.63
N SER A 39 12.04 -5.74 8.69
CA SER A 39 11.16 -5.99 7.56
C SER A 39 11.17 -4.82 6.57
N VAL A 40 10.99 -5.13 5.30
CA VAL A 40 10.74 -4.14 4.25
C VAL A 40 9.28 -3.67 4.35
N HIS A 41 9.03 -2.38 4.15
CA HIS A 41 7.66 -1.89 4.00
C HIS A 41 6.97 -2.60 2.83
N GLY A 42 5.85 -3.25 3.10
CA GLY A 42 5.10 -3.97 2.07
C GLY A 42 4.80 -3.09 0.86
N MET A 43 4.31 -1.88 1.10
CA MET A 43 3.97 -0.92 0.03
C MET A 43 5.18 -0.43 -0.76
N ARG A 44 6.37 -0.29 -0.14
CA ARG A 44 7.61 0.03 -0.87
C ARG A 44 7.95 -1.07 -1.89
N ALA A 45 7.90 -2.32 -1.44
CA ALA A 45 8.15 -3.45 -2.33
C ALA A 45 7.10 -3.57 -3.45
N LEU A 46 5.85 -3.22 -3.15
CA LEU A 46 4.76 -3.23 -4.14
C LEU A 46 4.94 -2.21 -5.26
N LEU A 47 5.68 -1.12 -5.06
CA LEU A 47 5.99 -0.18 -6.16
C LEU A 47 6.73 -0.90 -7.29
N ASP A 48 7.80 -1.65 -6.97
CA ASP A 48 8.59 -2.36 -7.98
C ASP A 48 7.79 -3.50 -8.63
N VAL A 49 6.97 -4.21 -7.85
CA VAL A 49 6.10 -5.28 -8.37
C VAL A 49 5.07 -4.72 -9.34
N LYS A 50 4.43 -3.60 -8.99
CA LYS A 50 3.43 -2.93 -9.82
C LYS A 50 4.04 -2.37 -11.09
N GLN A 51 5.22 -1.73 -11.00
CA GLN A 51 5.94 -1.25 -12.16
C GLN A 51 6.31 -2.39 -13.12
N PHE A 52 6.78 -3.52 -12.59
CA PHE A 52 7.09 -4.71 -13.39
C PHE A 52 5.85 -5.27 -14.13
N MET A 53 4.67 -5.13 -13.53
CA MET A 53 3.41 -5.56 -14.11
C MET A 53 2.80 -4.57 -15.10
N ALA A 54 3.15 -3.30 -15.00
CA ALA A 54 2.51 -2.18 -15.70
C ALA A 54 2.77 -2.13 -17.22
N SER A 55 3.52 -3.07 -17.79
CA SER A 55 3.75 -3.18 -19.21
C SER A 55 2.62 -3.97 -19.88
N GLY A 56 1.68 -3.28 -20.54
CA GLY A 56 0.67 -3.95 -21.34
C GLY A 56 -0.54 -3.06 -21.66
N TYR A 57 -1.13 -3.29 -22.84
CA TYR A 57 -2.40 -2.68 -23.23
C TYR A 57 -3.56 -3.39 -22.53
N HIS A 58 -4.49 -2.61 -21.97
CA HIS A 58 -5.72 -3.11 -21.38
C HIS A 58 -6.93 -2.60 -22.18
N PRO A 59 -7.75 -3.50 -22.77
CA PRO A 59 -8.86 -3.10 -23.63
C PRO A 59 -10.08 -2.57 -22.88
N LEU A 60 -10.13 -2.74 -21.56
CA LEU A 60 -11.26 -2.29 -20.74
C LEU A 60 -10.95 -0.97 -20.03
N PRO A 61 -11.98 -0.16 -19.72
CA PRO A 61 -11.79 1.18 -19.15
C PRO A 61 -11.14 1.15 -17.76
N PHE A 62 -11.26 0.05 -17.02
CA PHE A 62 -10.67 -0.08 -15.70
C PHE A 62 -9.81 -1.32 -15.59
N VAL A 63 -8.79 -1.22 -14.73
CA VAL A 63 -7.86 -2.30 -14.40
C VAL A 63 -7.87 -2.53 -12.90
N LYS A 64 -7.90 -3.79 -12.50
CA LYS A 64 -7.75 -4.24 -11.12
C LYS A 64 -6.37 -4.84 -10.93
N CYS A 65 -5.62 -4.30 -9.98
CA CYS A 65 -4.39 -4.86 -9.46
C CYS A 65 -4.69 -5.55 -8.12
N ALA A 66 -4.55 -6.86 -8.06
CA ALA A 66 -4.75 -7.64 -6.84
C ALA A 66 -3.40 -8.19 -6.35
N VAL A 67 -3.06 -7.86 -5.11
CA VAL A 67 -1.80 -8.26 -4.48
C VAL A 67 -2.08 -9.06 -3.21
N ARG A 68 -1.30 -10.11 -3.01
CA ARG A 68 -1.26 -10.89 -1.78
C ARG A 68 0.17 -10.90 -1.22
N LEU A 69 0.33 -10.42 0.01
CA LEU A 69 1.57 -10.51 0.78
C LEU A 69 1.47 -11.78 1.65
N ARG A 70 2.36 -12.75 1.40
CA ARG A 70 2.32 -14.08 2.03
C ARG A 70 3.35 -14.22 3.14
N LYS A 71 4.50 -13.55 2.95
CA LYS A 71 5.62 -13.50 3.88
C LYS A 71 6.17 -12.07 3.93
N PRO A 72 6.72 -11.64 5.05
CA PRO A 72 7.51 -10.40 5.08
C PRO A 72 8.72 -10.53 4.16
N LEU A 73 9.13 -9.42 3.57
CA LEU A 73 10.44 -9.28 2.96
C LEU A 73 11.41 -8.71 4.00
N TRP A 74 12.63 -9.21 4.02
CA TRP A 74 13.67 -8.78 4.94
C TRP A 74 14.64 -7.81 4.27
N CYS A 75 15.09 -6.82 5.01
CA CYS A 75 16.13 -5.92 4.54
C CYS A 75 17.39 -6.72 4.18
N ASP A 76 18.10 -6.24 3.17
CA ASP A 76 19.34 -6.81 2.63
C ASP A 76 19.27 -8.26 2.09
N THR A 77 18.08 -8.82 2.03
CA THR A 77 17.82 -10.14 1.43
C THR A 77 17.53 -10.01 -0.07
N ARG A 78 17.92 -11.03 -0.84
CA ARG A 78 17.71 -11.07 -2.29
C ARG A 78 16.44 -11.82 -2.64
N TYR A 79 15.65 -11.23 -3.52
CA TYR A 79 14.40 -11.80 -4.02
C TYR A 79 14.41 -11.81 -5.55
N ALA A 80 13.75 -12.78 -6.14
CA ALA A 80 13.47 -12.81 -7.59
C ALA A 80 12.05 -12.34 -7.86
N LEU A 81 11.90 -11.28 -8.66
CA LEU A 81 10.62 -10.88 -9.24
C LEU A 81 10.53 -11.43 -10.65
N GLN A 82 9.53 -12.24 -10.92
CA GLN A 82 9.32 -12.92 -12.20
C GLN A 82 7.84 -13.01 -12.57
N ARG A 83 7.57 -13.12 -13.87
CA ARG A 83 6.21 -13.38 -14.36
C ARG A 83 5.80 -14.80 -14.02
N ASP A 84 4.51 -14.97 -13.72
CA ASP A 84 3.93 -16.29 -13.54
C ASP A 84 3.60 -16.87 -14.92
N ASN A 85 4.28 -17.95 -15.30
CA ASN A 85 4.08 -18.58 -16.61
C ASN A 85 2.73 -19.30 -16.72
N SER A 86 2.07 -19.58 -15.61
CA SER A 86 0.77 -20.27 -15.58
C SER A 86 -0.43 -19.33 -15.62
N LYS A 87 -0.21 -18.01 -15.41
CA LYS A 87 -1.28 -17.01 -15.31
C LYS A 87 -0.95 -15.78 -16.15
N THR A 88 -1.90 -15.38 -16.96
CA THR A 88 -1.80 -14.14 -17.72
C THR A 88 -1.75 -12.94 -16.78
N ASN A 89 -0.84 -12.00 -17.05
CA ASN A 89 -0.69 -10.75 -16.29
C ASN A 89 -0.51 -10.96 -14.78
N ALA A 90 0.29 -11.96 -14.40
CA ALA A 90 0.65 -12.21 -13.02
C ALA A 90 2.16 -12.22 -12.82
N ALA A 91 2.60 -11.84 -11.62
CA ALA A 91 3.99 -11.89 -11.19
C ALA A 91 4.09 -12.34 -9.74
N THR A 92 5.27 -12.87 -9.42
CA THR A 92 5.57 -13.39 -8.09
C THR A 92 6.94 -12.90 -7.65
N VAL A 93 7.04 -12.45 -6.41
CA VAL A 93 8.31 -12.26 -5.71
C VAL A 93 8.62 -13.54 -4.94
N ILE A 94 9.77 -14.12 -5.22
CA ILE A 94 10.23 -15.39 -4.63
C ILE A 94 11.44 -15.11 -3.77
N ASP A 95 11.44 -15.62 -2.56
CA ASP A 95 12.61 -15.65 -1.70
C ASP A 95 13.61 -16.66 -2.27
N LEU A 96 14.84 -16.21 -2.53
CA LEU A 96 15.88 -17.06 -3.12
C LEU A 96 16.46 -18.07 -2.13
N ALA A 97 16.21 -17.90 -0.83
CA ALA A 97 16.70 -18.81 0.20
C ALA A 97 15.83 -20.08 0.31
N ASP A 98 14.50 -19.94 0.18
CA ASP A 98 13.57 -21.06 0.38
C ASP A 98 12.70 -21.36 -0.83
N ALA A 99 12.84 -20.61 -1.92
CA ALA A 99 12.07 -20.71 -3.16
C ALA A 99 10.54 -20.54 -2.99
N HIS A 100 10.08 -19.96 -1.87
CA HIS A 100 8.67 -19.75 -1.62
C HIS A 100 8.20 -18.37 -2.06
N PRO A 101 6.95 -18.25 -2.55
CA PRO A 101 6.35 -16.97 -2.89
C PRO A 101 6.17 -16.08 -1.67
N ALA A 102 6.79 -14.90 -1.67
CA ALA A 102 6.58 -13.86 -0.66
C ALA A 102 5.44 -12.91 -1.04
N ILE A 103 5.38 -12.50 -2.32
CA ILE A 103 4.32 -11.64 -2.85
C ILE A 103 3.81 -12.24 -4.17
N THR A 104 2.49 -12.19 -4.37
CA THR A 104 1.88 -12.47 -5.68
C THR A 104 1.04 -11.28 -6.11
N CYS A 105 1.12 -10.92 -7.39
CA CYS A 105 0.41 -9.79 -7.98
C CYS A 105 -0.24 -10.22 -9.29
N GLN A 106 -1.45 -9.75 -9.57
CA GLN A 106 -2.15 -9.98 -10.83
C GLN A 106 -2.87 -8.72 -11.29
N LEU A 107 -2.77 -8.40 -12.57
CA LEU A 107 -3.60 -7.40 -13.25
C LEU A 107 -4.73 -8.09 -14.00
N THR A 108 -5.95 -7.62 -13.79
CA THR A 108 -7.14 -8.11 -14.50
C THR A 108 -8.00 -6.95 -14.97
N PRO A 109 -8.77 -7.12 -16.04
CA PRO A 109 -9.77 -6.15 -16.44
C PRO A 109 -10.84 -5.96 -15.35
N ALA A 110 -11.37 -4.74 -15.24
CA ALA A 110 -12.51 -4.40 -14.39
C ALA A 110 -13.51 -3.55 -15.16
N MET A 111 -14.80 -3.65 -14.82
CA MET A 111 -15.87 -2.92 -15.51
C MET A 111 -16.11 -1.54 -14.93
N ALA A 112 -15.86 -1.35 -13.62
CA ALA A 112 -16.06 -0.10 -12.91
C ALA A 112 -15.19 -0.04 -11.65
N LEU A 113 -15.10 1.15 -11.06
CA LEU A 113 -14.56 1.30 -9.71
C LEU A 113 -15.51 0.66 -8.69
N PRO A 114 -14.98 0.06 -7.61
CA PRO A 114 -15.81 -0.44 -6.52
C PRO A 114 -16.66 0.68 -5.91
N THR A 115 -17.91 0.37 -5.65
CA THR A 115 -18.82 1.26 -4.92
C THR A 115 -18.85 0.83 -3.46
N SER A 116 -18.60 1.78 -2.55
CA SER A 116 -18.73 1.57 -1.12
C SER A 116 -19.20 2.88 -0.48
N ARG A 117 -19.84 2.76 0.68
CA ARG A 117 -20.30 3.92 1.41
C ARG A 117 -19.09 4.77 1.83
N MET A 118 -19.25 6.07 1.67
CA MET A 118 -18.25 7.06 2.06
C MET A 118 -18.36 7.34 3.57
N ALA A 119 -17.24 7.24 4.27
CA ALA A 119 -17.11 7.53 5.70
C ALA A 119 -16.58 8.95 5.95
N GLY A 120 -15.78 9.49 5.04
CA GLY A 120 -15.19 10.80 5.15
C GLY A 120 -14.57 11.30 3.85
N SER A 121 -14.15 12.55 3.86
CA SER A 121 -13.40 13.15 2.75
C SER A 121 -12.36 14.14 3.27
N THR A 122 -11.23 14.21 2.58
CA THR A 122 -10.14 15.14 2.86
C THR A 122 -9.72 15.82 1.59
N VAL A 123 -9.49 17.13 1.66
CA VAL A 123 -8.99 17.91 0.52
C VAL A 123 -7.48 18.04 0.62
N LEU A 124 -6.77 17.56 -0.38
CA LEU A 124 -5.33 17.74 -0.54
C LEU A 124 -5.07 18.92 -1.46
N SER A 125 -4.48 19.99 -0.93
CA SER A 125 -4.16 21.19 -1.70
C SER A 125 -3.08 20.94 -2.75
N GLN A 126 -3.01 21.80 -3.77
CA GLN A 126 -1.97 21.72 -4.80
C GLN A 126 -0.55 21.81 -4.21
N SER A 127 -0.33 22.68 -3.23
CA SER A 127 0.99 22.83 -2.58
C SER A 127 1.41 21.59 -1.80
N ALA A 128 0.48 20.97 -1.07
CA ALA A 128 0.73 19.72 -0.37
C ALA A 128 0.99 18.58 -1.35
N GLN A 129 0.24 18.52 -2.45
CA GLN A 129 0.46 17.54 -3.50
C GLN A 129 1.83 17.70 -4.16
N TYR A 130 2.26 18.92 -4.47
CA TYR A 130 3.59 19.19 -5.03
C TYR A 130 4.70 18.66 -4.12
N THR A 131 4.62 18.93 -2.82
CA THR A 131 5.60 18.40 -1.85
C THR A 131 5.66 16.87 -1.87
N LEU A 132 4.49 16.22 -1.97
CA LEU A 132 4.42 14.75 -2.03
C LEU A 132 4.92 14.19 -3.36
N GLN A 133 4.71 14.89 -4.49
CA GLN A 133 5.28 14.51 -5.77
C GLN A 133 6.82 14.50 -5.72
N GLN A 134 7.43 15.54 -5.14
CA GLN A 134 8.88 15.60 -4.99
C GLN A 134 9.42 14.48 -4.09
N ALA A 135 8.72 14.15 -3.01
CA ALA A 135 9.09 13.05 -2.12
C ALA A 135 8.91 11.66 -2.75
N PHE A 136 7.94 11.50 -3.66
CA PHE A 136 7.69 10.24 -4.36
C PHE A 136 8.67 9.99 -5.51
N ALA A 137 9.14 11.03 -6.20
CA ALA A 137 9.95 10.91 -7.42
C ALA A 137 11.16 9.96 -7.29
N PRO A 138 11.95 9.99 -6.21
CA PRO A 138 13.10 9.09 -6.07
C PRO A 138 12.72 7.63 -5.78
N LEU A 139 11.46 7.35 -5.38
CA LEU A 139 11.02 6.02 -5.00
C LEU A 139 10.79 5.09 -6.18
N LEU A 140 10.37 5.64 -7.32
CA LEU A 140 10.01 4.84 -8.49
C LEU A 140 10.33 5.60 -9.78
N PRO A 141 11.55 5.45 -10.33
CA PRO A 141 11.88 5.98 -11.67
C PRO A 141 10.92 5.41 -12.72
N ASN A 142 10.49 6.26 -13.66
CA ASN A 142 9.52 5.89 -14.71
C ASN A 142 8.16 5.41 -14.17
N ALA A 143 7.71 5.98 -13.07
CA ALA A 143 6.38 5.72 -12.52
C ALA A 143 5.28 6.07 -13.52
N GLN A 144 4.14 5.42 -13.39
CA GLN A 144 2.88 5.79 -14.02
C GLN A 144 1.98 6.51 -13.02
N GLN A 145 0.97 7.23 -13.51
CA GLN A 145 0.10 8.03 -12.64
C GLN A 145 -0.58 7.21 -11.54
N TRP A 146 -1.05 6.01 -11.86
CA TRP A 146 -1.68 5.14 -10.86
C TRP A 146 -0.72 4.68 -9.75
N HIS A 147 0.60 4.54 -10.01
CA HIS A 147 1.58 4.21 -8.97
C HIS A 147 1.65 5.31 -7.91
N TYR A 148 1.75 6.57 -8.35
CA TYR A 148 1.77 7.72 -7.45
C TYR A 148 0.46 7.86 -6.67
N LEU A 149 -0.68 7.80 -7.37
CA LEU A 149 -1.99 7.96 -6.74
C LEU A 149 -2.29 6.82 -5.75
N ASP A 150 -1.92 5.58 -6.06
CA ASP A 150 -2.07 4.46 -5.13
C ASP A 150 -1.21 4.62 -3.87
N ALA A 151 0.04 5.05 -4.03
CA ALA A 151 0.92 5.38 -2.90
C ALA A 151 0.39 6.54 -2.06
N LEU A 152 -0.19 7.56 -2.71
CA LEU A 152 -0.84 8.69 -2.07
C LEU A 152 -2.07 8.26 -1.25
N LEU A 153 -2.91 7.38 -1.79
CA LEU A 153 -4.06 6.83 -1.07
C LEU A 153 -3.64 6.01 0.15
N PHE A 154 -2.55 5.24 0.04
CA PHE A 154 -1.98 4.53 1.20
C PHE A 154 -1.51 5.51 2.28
N ARG A 155 -0.74 6.55 1.91
CA ARG A 155 -0.34 7.60 2.84
C ARG A 155 -1.56 8.24 3.53
N HIS A 156 -2.60 8.56 2.77
CA HIS A 156 -3.82 9.13 3.32
C HIS A 156 -4.43 8.22 4.38
N VAL A 157 -4.58 6.94 4.09
CA VAL A 157 -5.14 5.94 5.03
C VAL A 157 -4.33 5.86 6.33
N LEU A 158 -3.01 5.99 6.27
CA LEU A 158 -2.15 5.98 7.47
C LEU A 158 -2.41 7.15 8.41
N HIS A 159 -2.73 8.32 7.85
CA HIS A 159 -2.83 9.59 8.59
C HIS A 159 -4.26 10.07 8.79
N ASP A 160 -5.26 9.38 8.24
CA ASP A 160 -6.67 9.74 8.40
C ASP A 160 -7.17 9.39 9.80
N ASP A 161 -7.26 10.41 10.65
CA ASP A 161 -7.76 10.29 12.01
C ASP A 161 -9.27 9.94 12.05
N SER A 162 -10.02 10.23 10.99
CA SER A 162 -11.44 9.87 10.87
C SER A 162 -11.65 8.35 10.75
N LEU A 163 -10.66 7.64 10.22
CA LEU A 163 -10.72 6.20 10.04
C LEU A 163 -10.96 5.46 11.36
N LEU A 164 -10.18 5.79 12.40
CA LEU A 164 -10.28 5.11 13.69
C LEU A 164 -11.53 5.52 14.50
N ARG A 165 -12.19 6.63 14.12
CA ARG A 165 -13.47 7.04 14.71
C ARG A 165 -14.67 6.28 14.14
N GLN A 166 -14.49 5.50 13.07
CA GLN A 166 -15.57 4.66 12.56
C GLN A 166 -16.05 3.67 13.63
N LYS A 167 -17.36 3.53 13.78
CA LYS A 167 -18.00 2.69 14.82
C LYS A 167 -17.52 1.23 14.82
N VAL A 168 -17.07 0.73 13.69
CA VAL A 168 -16.58 -0.65 13.55
C VAL A 168 -15.12 -0.81 13.97
N ILE A 169 -14.32 0.27 13.98
CA ILE A 169 -12.88 0.25 14.30
C ILE A 169 -12.65 0.75 15.74
N SER A 170 -13.31 1.82 16.16
CA SER A 170 -13.04 2.47 17.45
C SER A 170 -13.12 1.54 18.67
N PRO A 171 -14.01 0.52 18.73
CA PRO A 171 -14.00 -0.42 19.86
C PRO A 171 -12.82 -1.38 19.84
N LEU A 172 -12.23 -1.64 18.66
CA LEU A 172 -11.11 -2.58 18.51
C LEU A 172 -9.78 -1.96 18.93
N LEU A 173 -9.63 -0.64 18.75
CA LEU A 173 -8.38 0.08 18.85
C LEU A 173 -8.51 1.29 19.77
N PRO A 174 -8.80 1.09 21.06
CA PRO A 174 -8.99 2.18 22.00
C PRO A 174 -7.71 3.03 22.13
N GLY A 175 -7.86 4.34 22.11
CA GLY A 175 -6.76 5.30 22.27
C GLY A 175 -5.88 5.48 21.02
N GLY A 176 -6.25 4.90 19.88
CA GLY A 176 -5.61 5.18 18.59
C GLY A 176 -6.17 6.46 17.98
N THR A 177 -5.30 7.28 17.37
CA THR A 177 -5.69 8.48 16.61
C THR A 177 -5.49 8.29 15.12
N THR A 178 -4.47 7.54 14.71
CA THR A 178 -4.14 7.21 13.32
C THR A 178 -3.74 5.75 13.19
N LEU A 179 -3.80 5.21 11.98
CA LEU A 179 -3.36 3.84 11.72
C LEU A 179 -1.85 3.68 11.96
N GLU A 180 -1.05 4.71 11.64
CA GLU A 180 0.39 4.74 11.94
C GLU A 180 0.65 4.59 13.46
N GLY A 181 -0.12 5.28 14.31
CA GLY A 181 -0.03 5.12 15.75
C GLY A 181 -0.40 3.71 16.27
N ILE A 182 -1.25 2.99 15.53
CA ILE A 182 -1.60 1.58 15.82
C ILE A 182 -0.42 0.65 15.51
N PHE A 183 0.30 0.88 14.43
CA PHE A 183 1.44 0.04 14.01
C PHE A 183 2.56 -0.03 15.06
N THR A 184 2.68 0.99 15.91
CA THR A 184 3.67 0.99 17.00
C THR A 184 3.23 0.19 18.23
N ARG A 185 1.91 -0.01 18.40
CA ARG A 185 1.32 -0.62 19.60
C ARG A 185 0.91 -2.07 19.41
N TYR A 186 0.48 -2.43 18.21
CA TYR A 186 -0.06 -3.76 17.89
C TYR A 186 0.77 -4.44 16.83
N PRO A 187 0.87 -5.77 16.84
CA PRO A 187 1.43 -6.50 15.70
C PRO A 187 0.45 -6.41 14.53
N VAL A 188 0.82 -5.62 13.54
CA VAL A 188 0.02 -5.39 12.33
C VAL A 188 0.75 -5.95 11.12
N VAL A 189 0.05 -6.74 10.32
CA VAL A 189 0.59 -7.30 9.07
C VAL A 189 -0.38 -6.97 7.93
N GLN A 190 0.11 -6.31 6.90
CA GLN A 190 -0.62 -6.15 5.65
C GLN A 190 -0.61 -7.49 4.90
N THR A 191 -1.80 -8.02 4.58
CA THR A 191 -1.96 -9.30 3.90
C THR A 191 -2.36 -9.18 2.44
N HIS A 192 -3.15 -8.16 2.10
CA HIS A 192 -3.63 -7.94 0.74
C HIS A 192 -3.67 -6.45 0.41
N GLN A 193 -3.56 -6.17 -0.87
CA GLN A 193 -3.95 -4.90 -1.45
C GLN A 193 -4.74 -5.15 -2.73
N GLU A 194 -5.73 -4.31 -2.96
CA GLU A 194 -6.50 -4.28 -4.18
C GLU A 194 -6.62 -2.83 -4.65
N THR A 195 -6.20 -2.57 -5.88
CA THR A 195 -6.32 -1.24 -6.49
C THR A 195 -7.11 -1.40 -7.78
N VAL A 196 -8.17 -0.60 -7.97
CA VAL A 196 -8.92 -0.51 -9.22
C VAL A 196 -8.82 0.91 -9.75
N PHE A 197 -8.42 1.06 -11.00
CA PHE A 197 -8.14 2.37 -11.57
C PHE A 197 -8.52 2.45 -13.04
N ASP A 198 -8.79 3.68 -13.49
CA ASP A 198 -9.00 4.00 -14.89
C ASP A 198 -7.75 3.69 -15.70
N ALA A 199 -7.88 2.96 -16.81
CA ALA A 199 -6.74 2.53 -17.62
C ALA A 199 -5.91 3.70 -18.20
N HIS A 200 -6.48 4.90 -18.33
CA HIS A 200 -5.71 6.08 -18.74
C HIS A 200 -4.65 6.50 -17.70
N LEU A 201 -4.76 6.05 -16.46
CA LEU A 201 -3.74 6.26 -15.42
C LEU A 201 -2.47 5.42 -15.62
N PHE A 202 -2.39 4.56 -16.65
CA PHE A 202 -1.12 4.01 -17.14
C PHE A 202 -0.21 5.07 -17.79
N ALA A 203 -0.70 6.28 -18.03
CA ALA A 203 0.11 7.38 -18.52
C ALA A 203 1.33 7.60 -17.63
N GLN A 204 2.45 7.98 -18.28
CA GLN A 204 3.71 8.31 -17.60
C GLN A 204 3.47 9.40 -16.54
N TRP A 205 4.03 9.19 -15.37
CA TRP A 205 4.07 10.18 -14.30
C TRP A 205 5.42 10.87 -14.24
N SER A 206 5.41 12.14 -13.84
CA SER A 206 6.60 12.96 -13.56
C SER A 206 6.30 13.88 -12.38
N PRO A 207 7.29 14.25 -11.55
CA PRO A 207 7.10 15.21 -10.47
C PRO A 207 6.75 16.63 -10.96
N ASP A 208 6.92 16.90 -12.27
CA ASP A 208 6.61 18.18 -12.89
C ASP A 208 5.19 18.24 -13.47
N ILE A 209 4.42 17.15 -13.35
CA ILE A 209 3.01 17.14 -13.77
C ILE A 209 2.24 18.17 -12.93
N PRO A 210 1.44 19.05 -13.58
CA PRO A 210 0.65 20.03 -12.86
C PRO A 210 -0.19 19.42 -11.75
N THR A 211 -0.11 19.99 -10.57
CA THR A 211 -0.94 19.57 -9.44
C THR A 211 -2.33 20.18 -9.56
N GLU A 212 -3.32 19.43 -9.11
CA GLU A 212 -4.69 19.93 -8.90
C GLU A 212 -5.12 19.65 -7.46
N THR A 213 -6.13 20.33 -6.99
CA THR A 213 -6.71 20.00 -5.69
C THR A 213 -7.39 18.64 -5.78
N LEU A 214 -6.97 17.68 -4.96
CA LEU A 214 -7.55 16.35 -4.91
C LEU A 214 -8.51 16.22 -3.72
N THR A 215 -9.69 15.68 -3.97
CA THR A 215 -10.56 15.18 -2.90
C THR A 215 -10.33 13.70 -2.74
N ILE A 216 -9.84 13.30 -1.57
CA ILE A 216 -9.65 11.90 -1.21
C ILE A 216 -10.84 11.47 -0.36
N LEU A 217 -11.49 10.40 -0.76
CA LEU A 217 -12.65 9.82 -0.07
C LEU A 217 -12.18 8.61 0.74
N THR A 218 -12.46 8.60 2.03
CA THR A 218 -12.30 7.42 2.89
C THR A 218 -13.63 6.66 2.92
N HIS A 219 -13.58 5.34 2.74
CA HIS A 219 -14.76 4.48 2.70
C HIS A 219 -14.99 3.77 4.04
N ASP A 220 -16.22 3.26 4.25
CA ASP A 220 -16.53 2.44 5.40
C ASP A 220 -15.58 1.23 5.47
N ALA A 221 -14.97 1.05 6.63
CA ALA A 221 -14.10 -0.09 6.86
C ALA A 221 -14.91 -1.36 7.14
N LEU A 222 -14.34 -2.50 6.75
CA LEU A 222 -14.84 -3.82 7.09
C LEU A 222 -13.95 -4.43 8.16
N VAL A 223 -14.58 -4.90 9.24
CA VAL A 223 -13.87 -5.57 10.34
C VAL A 223 -14.48 -6.96 10.54
N VAL A 224 -13.61 -7.95 10.65
CA VAL A 224 -13.96 -9.35 10.95
C VAL A 224 -13.09 -9.86 12.08
N GLY A 225 -13.71 -10.41 13.11
CA GLY A 225 -13.04 -10.91 14.30
C GLY A 225 -12.89 -9.86 15.41
N ASP A 226 -12.13 -10.24 16.43
CA ASP A 226 -11.85 -9.44 17.63
C ASP A 226 -10.34 -9.33 17.83
N ILE A 227 -9.87 -8.21 18.40
CA ILE A 227 -8.43 -7.96 18.55
C ILE A 227 -7.77 -8.94 19.51
N SER A 228 -8.50 -9.47 20.50
CA SER A 228 -7.99 -10.46 21.46
C SER A 228 -7.64 -11.80 20.80
N LEU A 229 -8.29 -12.12 19.68
CA LEU A 229 -8.08 -13.34 18.89
C LEU A 229 -7.40 -13.05 17.54
N GLY A 230 -7.24 -11.77 17.23
CA GLY A 230 -6.78 -11.27 15.93
C GLY A 230 -7.93 -10.82 15.05
N ALA A 231 -7.90 -9.54 14.66
CA ALA A 231 -8.87 -8.92 13.78
C ALA A 231 -8.34 -8.81 12.35
N ILE A 232 -9.23 -8.94 11.38
CA ILE A 232 -8.99 -8.58 9.98
C ILE A 232 -9.71 -7.27 9.71
N VAL A 233 -8.96 -6.27 9.26
CA VAL A 233 -9.50 -4.95 8.95
C VAL A 233 -9.21 -4.63 7.49
N ARG A 234 -10.25 -4.33 6.71
CA ARG A 234 -10.12 -3.84 5.34
C ARG A 234 -10.50 -2.37 5.29
N ILE A 235 -9.61 -1.57 4.76
CA ILE A 235 -9.71 -0.11 4.68
C ILE A 235 -9.54 0.29 3.23
N ALA A 236 -10.37 1.24 2.75
CA ALA A 236 -10.31 1.71 1.38
C ALA A 236 -10.38 3.23 1.31
N ALA A 237 -9.68 3.78 0.32
CA ALA A 237 -9.74 5.18 -0.08
C ALA A 237 -9.81 5.30 -1.61
N SER A 238 -10.34 6.41 -2.10
CA SER A 238 -10.41 6.70 -3.53
C SER A 238 -10.24 8.17 -3.82
N THR A 239 -9.82 8.49 -5.04
CA THR A 239 -9.74 9.87 -5.55
C THR A 239 -9.97 9.89 -7.06
N ARG A 240 -10.07 11.09 -7.60
CA ARG A 240 -10.06 11.35 -9.04
C ARG A 240 -8.96 12.35 -9.35
N TYR A 241 -8.23 12.10 -10.42
CA TYR A 241 -7.25 13.01 -11.01
C TYR A 241 -7.62 13.22 -12.48
N GLN A 242 -7.90 14.44 -12.88
CA GLN A 242 -8.39 14.77 -14.23
C GLN A 242 -9.55 13.87 -14.66
N ASP A 243 -10.58 13.73 -13.81
CA ASP A 243 -11.74 12.87 -13.98
C ASP A 243 -11.47 11.35 -14.01
N LYS A 244 -10.21 10.93 -14.01
CA LYS A 244 -9.83 9.51 -13.97
C LYS A 244 -9.81 9.02 -12.54
N GLY A 245 -10.59 7.99 -12.27
CA GLY A 245 -10.78 7.47 -10.91
C GLY A 245 -9.76 6.40 -10.54
N ILE A 246 -9.40 6.38 -9.26
CA ILE A 246 -8.66 5.29 -8.63
C ILE A 246 -9.25 4.99 -7.25
N TRP A 247 -9.36 3.73 -6.94
CA TRP A 247 -9.76 3.20 -5.64
C TRP A 247 -8.72 2.18 -5.17
N SER A 248 -8.32 2.26 -3.91
CA SER A 248 -7.34 1.35 -3.33
C SER A 248 -7.81 0.88 -1.95
N ALA A 249 -7.65 -0.41 -1.67
CA ALA A 249 -7.94 -1.00 -0.37
C ALA A 249 -6.77 -1.86 0.11
N ILE A 250 -6.48 -1.74 1.41
CA ILE A 250 -5.56 -2.61 2.12
C ILE A 250 -6.31 -3.52 3.08
N THR A 251 -5.80 -4.72 3.29
CA THR A 251 -6.30 -5.63 4.32
C THR A 251 -5.19 -5.89 5.32
N LEU A 252 -5.47 -5.60 6.57
CA LEU A 252 -4.57 -5.74 7.69
C LEU A 252 -5.05 -6.88 8.59
N LYS A 253 -4.12 -7.68 9.07
CA LYS A 253 -4.32 -8.55 10.23
C LYS A 253 -3.70 -7.85 11.43
N ILE A 254 -4.51 -7.61 12.47
CA ILE A 254 -4.09 -6.96 13.71
C ILE A 254 -4.15 -8.02 14.80
N GLY A 255 -3.00 -8.31 15.39
CA GLY A 255 -2.90 -9.27 16.50
C GLY A 255 -3.23 -8.61 17.84
N PRO A 256 -3.35 -9.42 18.93
CA PRO A 256 -3.54 -8.92 20.27
C PRO A 256 -2.33 -8.06 20.70
N HIS A 257 -2.60 -7.17 21.63
CA HIS A 257 -1.54 -6.41 22.33
C HIS A 257 -0.70 -7.41 23.13
N THR A 258 0.60 -7.46 22.85
CA THR A 258 1.57 -8.27 23.61
C THR A 258 2.14 -7.50 24.79
#